data_7c476175630d1d3456ab98310efc4a38
#
_entry.id   7c476175630d1d3456ab98310efc4a38
#
_cell.length_a   1.000
_cell.length_b   1.000
_cell.length_c   1.000
_cell.angle_alpha   90.00
_cell.angle_beta   90.00
_cell.angle_gamma   90.00
#
_symmetry.space_group_name_H-M   'P 1'
#
loop_
_entity.id
_entity.type
_entity.pdbx_description
1 polymer ?
#
loop_
_entity_poly.entity_id
_entity_poly.type
_entity_poly.pdbx_seq_one_letter_code
_entity_poly.pdbx_strand_id
1 'polypeptide(L)'
;MSLEKKITQDKIEVVSTGDYKAIQVRTKTAIVEDGAELSSSYHRHVVMPTDDLTAESDEVVAIANAVFTQDIKDAYTASQTSTQPSGE
;
A
#
# COMPACT_ATOMS: atom_id res chain seq x y z
N MET A 1 -12.53 1.98 33.01
CA MET A 1 -12.45 1.09 31.84
C MET A 1 -12.60 1.91 30.58
N SER A 2 -11.67 1.81 29.69
CA SER A 2 -11.78 2.55 28.44
C SER A 2 -11.30 1.68 27.30
N LEU A 3 -12.06 1.73 26.22
CA LEU A 3 -11.72 1.02 24.99
C LEU A 3 -11.11 2.02 24.02
N GLU A 4 -10.05 1.62 23.40
CA GLU A 4 -9.38 2.43 22.38
C GLU A 4 -9.29 1.64 21.09
N LYS A 5 -9.45 2.35 19.99
CA LYS A 5 -9.23 1.78 18.68
C LYS A 5 -7.90 2.31 18.19
N LYS A 6 -6.96 1.40 17.93
CA LYS A 6 -5.65 1.77 17.41
C LYS A 6 -5.51 1.28 16.00
N ILE A 7 -5.17 2.19 15.09
CA ILE A 7 -4.99 1.87 13.69
C ILE A 7 -3.53 2.11 13.35
N THR A 8 -2.86 1.08 12.87
CA THR A 8 -1.43 1.14 12.56
C THR A 8 -1.16 0.45 11.23
N GLN A 9 -0.33 1.06 10.41
CA GLN A 9 0.18 0.38 9.22
C GLN A 9 1.38 -0.44 9.68
N ASP A 10 1.14 -1.68 10.05
CA ASP A 10 2.15 -2.50 10.71
C ASP A 10 3.07 -3.23 9.74
N LYS A 11 2.79 -3.16 8.45
CA LYS A 11 3.66 -3.76 7.46
C LYS A 11 3.54 -3.01 6.15
N ILE A 12 4.65 -2.53 5.65
CA ILE A 12 4.73 -1.84 4.36
C ILE A 12 5.85 -2.50 3.58
N GLU A 13 5.53 -3.08 2.42
CA GLU A 13 6.50 -3.81 1.62
C GLU A 13 6.56 -3.25 0.21
N VAL A 14 7.77 -3.20 -0.33
CA VAL A 14 7.97 -2.90 -1.74
C VAL A 14 8.15 -4.23 -2.46
N VAL A 15 7.31 -4.48 -3.44
CA VAL A 15 7.29 -5.74 -4.17
C VAL A 15 7.61 -5.47 -5.63
N SER A 16 8.59 -6.20 -6.17
CA SER A 16 8.91 -6.09 -7.58
C SER A 16 7.98 -7.00 -8.37
N THR A 17 7.36 -6.47 -9.41
CA THR A 17 6.42 -7.22 -10.22
C THR A 17 6.89 -7.27 -11.68
N GLY A 18 8.18 -7.53 -11.87
CA GLY A 18 8.77 -7.55 -13.20
C GLY A 18 9.36 -6.19 -13.53
N ASP A 19 8.73 -5.47 -14.44
CA ASP A 19 9.27 -4.20 -14.92
C ASP A 19 9.01 -3.03 -13.98
N TYR A 20 8.08 -3.17 -13.06
CA TYR A 20 7.75 -2.09 -12.14
C TYR A 20 7.63 -2.63 -10.71
N LYS A 21 7.34 -1.73 -9.79
CA LYS A 21 7.22 -2.08 -8.38
C LYS A 21 5.87 -1.62 -7.85
N ALA A 22 5.41 -2.28 -6.80
CA ALA A 22 4.18 -1.90 -6.10
C ALA A 22 4.48 -1.85 -4.61
N ILE A 23 3.66 -1.14 -3.87
CA ILE A 23 3.79 -1.07 -2.41
C ILE A 23 2.59 -1.78 -1.82
N GLN A 24 2.83 -2.76 -0.95
CA GLN A 24 1.77 -3.45 -0.23
C GLN A 24 1.73 -2.91 1.20
N VAL A 25 0.55 -2.50 1.63
CA VAL A 25 0.35 -1.92 2.95
C VAL A 25 -0.65 -2.77 3.71
N ARG A 26 -0.26 -3.18 4.92
CA ARG A 26 -1.16 -3.88 5.82
C ARG A 26 -1.52 -2.94 6.96
N THR A 27 -2.81 -2.72 7.16
CA THR A 27 -3.30 -1.87 8.23
C THR A 27 -3.91 -2.75 9.31
N LYS A 28 -3.43 -2.58 10.52
CA LYS A 28 -3.94 -3.32 11.68
C LYS A 28 -4.87 -2.39 12.45
N THR A 29 -6.09 -2.86 12.70
CA THR A 29 -7.02 -2.18 13.58
C THR A 29 -7.16 -3.01 14.84
N ALA A 30 -6.77 -2.46 15.96
CA ALA A 30 -6.80 -3.16 17.24
C ALA A 30 -7.76 -2.47 18.20
N ILE A 31 -8.46 -3.28 18.98
CA ILE A 31 -9.29 -2.78 20.08
C ILE A 31 -8.53 -3.09 21.36
N VAL A 32 -8.26 -2.05 22.12
CA VAL A 32 -7.40 -2.13 23.30
C VAL A 32 -8.20 -1.64 24.51
N GLU A 33 -8.10 -2.38 25.62
CA GLU A 33 -8.71 -1.97 26.88
C GLU A 33 -7.63 -2.00 27.94
N ASP A 34 -7.43 -0.86 28.60
CA ASP A 34 -6.45 -0.71 29.69
C ASP A 34 -5.06 -1.23 29.30
N GLY A 35 -4.67 -0.99 28.07
CA GLY A 35 -3.37 -1.38 27.57
C GLY A 35 -3.28 -2.79 27.03
N ALA A 36 -4.35 -3.56 27.11
CA ALA A 36 -4.38 -4.94 26.63
C ALA A 36 -5.19 -5.02 25.35
N GLU A 37 -4.62 -5.66 24.34
CA GLU A 37 -5.31 -5.84 23.08
C GLU A 37 -6.36 -6.93 23.21
N LEU A 38 -7.61 -6.59 22.94
CA LEU A 38 -8.72 -7.52 23.01
C LEU A 38 -8.98 -8.22 21.69
N SER A 39 -8.84 -7.50 20.60
CA SER A 39 -9.05 -8.06 19.27
C SER A 39 -8.34 -7.22 18.24
N SER A 40 -8.12 -7.78 17.07
CA SER A 40 -7.52 -7.05 15.98
C SER A 40 -7.97 -7.62 14.66
N SER A 41 -7.89 -6.80 13.63
CA SER A 41 -8.16 -7.22 12.27
C SER A 41 -7.15 -6.56 11.36
N TYR A 42 -6.97 -7.13 10.17
CA TYR A 42 -6.00 -6.64 9.20
C TYR A 42 -6.69 -6.35 7.89
N HIS A 43 -6.25 -5.27 7.27
CA HIS A 43 -6.70 -4.91 5.93
C HIS A 43 -5.48 -4.64 5.08
N ARG A 44 -5.45 -5.17 3.88
CA ARG A 44 -4.34 -4.98 2.95
C ARG A 44 -4.80 -4.20 1.74
N HIS A 45 -3.95 -3.29 1.29
CA HIS A 45 -4.19 -2.65 0.02
C HIS A 45 -2.85 -2.49 -0.70
N VAL A 46 -2.92 -2.24 -1.98
CA VAL A 46 -1.74 -2.14 -2.84
C VAL A 46 -1.73 -0.75 -3.47
N VAL A 47 -0.56 -0.13 -3.47
CA VAL A 47 -0.36 1.17 -4.10
C VAL A 47 0.46 0.96 -5.37
N MET A 48 -0.08 1.35 -6.49
CA MET A 48 0.57 1.21 -7.79
C MET A 48 1.28 2.50 -8.16
N PRO A 49 2.22 2.46 -9.12
CA PRO A 49 3.07 3.62 -9.43
C PRO A 49 2.34 4.90 -9.81
N THR A 50 1.15 4.79 -10.38
CA THR A 50 0.40 5.97 -10.81
C THR A 50 -0.81 6.26 -9.96
N ASP A 51 -0.94 5.58 -8.82
CA ASP A 51 -2.09 5.80 -7.93
C ASP A 51 -2.00 7.16 -7.25
N ASP A 52 -3.17 7.69 -6.90
CA ASP A 52 -3.27 8.92 -6.13
C ASP A 52 -2.83 8.64 -4.70
N LEU A 53 -1.89 9.40 -4.21
CA LEU A 53 -1.30 9.20 -2.88
C LEU A 53 -1.92 10.08 -1.81
N THR A 54 -2.94 10.87 -2.14
CA THR A 54 -3.46 11.86 -1.19
C THR A 54 -4.09 11.22 0.05
N ALA A 55 -4.58 9.99 -0.07
CA ALA A 55 -5.19 9.28 1.06
C ALA A 55 -4.19 8.37 1.80
N GLU A 56 -2.95 8.32 1.35
CA GLU A 56 -1.95 7.46 1.97
C GLU A 56 -1.27 8.15 3.13
N SER A 57 -0.68 7.36 4.02
CA SER A 57 0.07 7.92 5.14
C SER A 57 1.35 8.58 4.64
N ASP A 58 1.92 9.47 5.46
CA ASP A 58 3.16 10.15 5.12
C ASP A 58 4.28 9.15 4.85
N GLU A 59 4.31 8.06 5.59
CA GLU A 59 5.32 7.02 5.41
C GLU A 59 5.18 6.37 4.04
N VAL A 60 3.96 6.02 3.64
CA VAL A 60 3.72 5.41 2.34
C VAL A 60 4.07 6.40 1.23
N VAL A 61 3.72 7.66 1.39
CA VAL A 61 4.04 8.68 0.39
C VAL A 61 5.55 8.83 0.24
N ALA A 62 6.30 8.83 1.34
CA ALA A 62 7.75 8.94 1.29
C ALA A 62 8.37 7.74 0.56
N ILE A 63 7.88 6.54 0.84
CA ILE A 63 8.36 5.34 0.17
C ILE A 63 8.01 5.39 -1.31
N ALA A 64 6.79 5.79 -1.63
CA ALA A 64 6.35 5.89 -3.01
C ALA A 64 7.21 6.87 -3.81
N ASN A 65 7.53 8.01 -3.21
CA ASN A 65 8.37 9.00 -3.89
C ASN A 65 9.78 8.47 -4.15
N ALA A 66 10.27 7.60 -3.30
CA ALA A 66 11.60 7.00 -3.49
C ALA A 66 11.57 5.86 -4.49
N VAL A 67 10.50 5.07 -4.52
CA VAL A 67 10.40 3.86 -5.32
C VAL A 67 9.80 4.11 -6.70
N PHE A 68 8.78 4.96 -6.76
CA PHE A 68 8.05 5.20 -8.00
C PHE A 68 8.70 6.32 -8.80
N THR A 69 9.88 6.02 -9.33
CA THR A 69 10.58 6.94 -10.24
C THR A 69 9.81 7.05 -11.55
N GLN A 70 10.21 7.99 -12.37
CA GLN A 70 9.56 8.15 -13.67
C GLN A 70 9.70 6.88 -14.51
N ASP A 71 10.86 6.22 -14.44
CA ASP A 71 11.07 4.97 -15.17
C ASP A 71 10.10 3.89 -14.71
N ILE A 72 9.87 3.78 -13.41
CA ILE A 72 8.94 2.81 -12.85
C ILE A 72 7.51 3.14 -13.28
N LYS A 73 7.14 4.41 -13.24
CA LYS A 73 5.81 4.83 -13.68
C LYS A 73 5.59 4.54 -15.15
N ASP A 74 6.60 4.79 -15.97
CA ASP A 74 6.53 4.51 -17.41
C ASP A 74 6.39 3.01 -17.67
N ALA A 75 7.16 2.20 -16.94
CA ALA A 75 7.08 0.74 -17.08
C ALA A 75 5.71 0.22 -16.70
N TYR A 76 5.14 0.76 -15.62
CA TYR A 76 3.79 0.35 -15.21
C TYR A 76 2.77 0.73 -16.28
N THR A 77 2.83 1.95 -16.79
CA THR A 77 1.89 2.41 -17.81
C THR A 77 2.01 1.56 -19.07
N ALA A 78 3.24 1.24 -19.48
CA ALA A 78 3.47 0.39 -20.64
C ALA A 78 2.89 -1.00 -20.43
N SER A 79 3.03 -1.54 -19.22
CA SER A 79 2.52 -2.86 -18.91
C SER A 79 0.99 -2.90 -18.98
N GLN A 80 0.34 -1.84 -18.52
CA GLN A 80 -1.13 -1.76 -18.59
C GLN A 80 -1.60 -1.63 -20.03
N THR A 81 -0.88 -0.90 -20.84
CA THR A 81 -1.21 -0.75 -22.25
C THR A 81 -0.97 -2.04 -23.02
N SER A 82 0.12 -2.71 -22.76
CA SER A 82 0.49 -3.91 -23.52
C SER A 82 -0.37 -5.13 -23.17
N THR A 83 -1.06 -5.12 -22.05
CA THR A 83 -1.97 -6.19 -21.74
C THR A 83 -3.30 -6.09 -22.45
N GLN A 84 -3.46 -5.04 -23.14
CA GLN A 84 -4.64 -4.88 -23.92
C GLN A 84 -4.72 -5.94 -24.91
N PRO A 85 -5.42 -6.67 -25.05
CA PRO A 85 -5.27 -7.64 -25.92
C PRO A 85 -5.90 -7.76 -27.00
N SER A 86 -5.56 -7.84 -27.04
CA SER A 86 -5.87 -8.13 -27.63
C SER A 86 -6.71 -8.83 -28.01
N GLY A 87 -7.08 -8.95 -27.91
CA GLY A 87 -7.77 -9.46 -28.12
C GLY A 87 -8.16 -9.90 -28.74
N GLU A 88 -7.93 -9.82 -28.82
CA GLU A 88 -8.23 -9.97 -29.35
C GLU A 88 -8.27 -10.50 -29.59
#